data_88d061194a2770723256c4927e2ce6f0
#
_entry.id   88d061194a2770723256c4927e2ce6f0
#
_cell.length_a   1.000
_cell.length_b   1.000
_cell.length_c   1.000
_cell.angle_alpha   90.00
_cell.angle_beta   90.00
_cell.angle_gamma   90.00
#
_symmetry.space_group_name_H-M   'P 1'
#
loop_
_entity.id
_entity.type
_entity.pdbx_description
1 polymer ?
#
loop_
_entity_poly.entity_id
_entity_poly.type
_entity_poly.pdbx_seq_one_letter_code
_entity_poly.pdbx_strand_id
1 'polypeptide(L)'
;MSDRILLFSRNPGHITEEIKVDLPQPRNRLEARFRALVERIYVAMTARPAAIPPAAPPPERGIDSVLPRVSANLVSGLIEAIAGPPYNGKADLPLIASSLHMEVDDLFPVAETLQMLRFAEIEGGDIRLIDAGRQFADADIDDRKRLFQRQLLAYVPIAAHIRRVLQDRANHTAPKSRFLDELEDHMTTESAEHTLRAVVAWARYAEAFAYDDETETFSLENPS
;
A
#
# COMPACT_ATOMS: atom_id res chain seq x y z
N MET A 1 -19.25 -2.65 -32.89
CA MET A 1 -18.85 -1.37 -32.21
C MET A 1 -19.79 -1.14 -31.05
N SER A 2 -19.29 -0.68 -29.91
CA SER A 2 -20.08 -0.53 -28.68
C SER A 2 -20.97 0.71 -28.74
N ASP A 3 -22.21 0.60 -28.26
CA ASP A 3 -23.16 1.70 -28.15
C ASP A 3 -23.23 2.27 -26.71
N ARG A 4 -22.40 1.70 -25.83
CA ARG A 4 -22.21 2.16 -24.43
C ARG A 4 -20.75 2.05 -24.04
N ILE A 5 -20.28 3.02 -23.25
CA ILE A 5 -18.97 3.05 -22.63
C ILE A 5 -19.20 3.11 -21.12
N LEU A 6 -18.59 2.17 -20.38
CA LEU A 6 -18.61 2.14 -18.93
C LEU A 6 -17.25 2.62 -18.43
N LEU A 7 -17.25 3.65 -17.61
CA LEU A 7 -16.07 4.12 -16.91
C LEU A 7 -16.04 3.48 -15.52
N PHE A 8 -14.91 2.89 -15.18
CA PHE A 8 -14.70 2.26 -13.88
C PHE A 8 -13.77 3.10 -13.03
N SER A 9 -14.09 3.25 -11.75
CA SER A 9 -13.11 3.72 -10.77
C SER A 9 -12.06 2.64 -10.54
N ARG A 10 -10.87 3.07 -10.15
CA ARG A 10 -9.89 2.19 -9.53
C ARG A 10 -10.14 2.23 -8.02
N ASN A 11 -10.18 1.11 -7.39
CA ASN A 11 -10.16 0.87 -5.95
C ASN A 11 -11.19 1.63 -5.05
N PRO A 12 -12.34 1.02 -4.69
CA PRO A 12 -12.85 -0.23 -5.26
C PRO A 12 -13.36 -0.01 -6.68
N GLY A 13 -13.20 -1.04 -7.54
CA GLY A 13 -13.70 -1.01 -8.90
C GLY A 13 -15.24 -0.93 -8.92
N HIS A 14 -15.80 0.22 -9.20
CA HIS A 14 -17.23 0.41 -9.45
C HIS A 14 -17.44 1.25 -10.70
N ILE A 15 -18.62 1.11 -11.31
CA ILE A 15 -18.98 1.93 -12.47
C ILE A 15 -19.20 3.36 -12.00
N THR A 16 -18.35 4.29 -12.47
CA THR A 16 -18.44 5.72 -12.15
C THR A 16 -19.37 6.46 -13.09
N GLU A 17 -19.39 6.08 -14.36
CA GLU A 17 -20.25 6.69 -15.36
C GLU A 17 -20.58 5.70 -16.48
N GLU A 18 -21.83 5.74 -16.98
CA GLU A 18 -22.26 5.06 -18.20
C GLU A 18 -22.52 6.11 -19.28
N ILE A 19 -21.74 6.10 -20.36
CA ILE A 19 -21.88 7.02 -21.47
C ILE A 19 -22.52 6.27 -22.64
N LYS A 20 -23.72 6.69 -23.04
CA LYS A 20 -24.36 6.21 -24.27
C LYS A 20 -23.72 6.87 -25.49
N VAL A 21 -23.39 6.05 -26.48
CA VAL A 21 -22.79 6.49 -27.74
C VAL A 21 -23.87 6.64 -28.79
N ASP A 22 -24.49 7.80 -28.86
CA ASP A 22 -25.53 8.12 -29.84
C ASP A 22 -24.91 8.80 -31.08
N LEU A 23 -24.07 8.02 -31.80
CA LEU A 23 -23.43 8.43 -33.04
C LEU A 23 -23.85 7.47 -34.15
N PRO A 24 -24.35 8.02 -35.31
CA PRO A 24 -24.74 7.20 -36.46
C PRO A 24 -23.56 6.43 -37.04
N GLN A 25 -23.83 5.27 -37.62
CA GLN A 25 -22.82 4.47 -38.31
C GLN A 25 -22.88 4.71 -39.83
N PRO A 26 -21.73 4.79 -40.54
CA PRO A 26 -20.34 4.68 -40.03
C PRO A 26 -19.90 5.95 -39.29
N ARG A 27 -19.24 5.78 -38.13
CA ARG A 27 -18.81 6.90 -37.28
C ARG A 27 -17.63 7.65 -37.89
N ASN A 28 -17.84 8.93 -38.13
CA ASN A 28 -16.80 9.81 -38.67
C ASN A 28 -16.03 10.48 -37.53
N ARG A 29 -14.74 10.17 -37.43
CA ARG A 29 -13.85 10.71 -36.37
C ARG A 29 -13.62 12.23 -36.48
N LEU A 30 -13.91 12.84 -37.62
CA LEU A 30 -13.76 14.26 -37.86
C LEU A 30 -15.00 15.06 -37.46
N GLU A 31 -16.12 14.42 -37.21
CA GLU A 31 -17.34 15.10 -36.79
C GLU A 31 -17.21 15.73 -35.42
N ALA A 32 -17.81 16.92 -35.26
CA ALA A 32 -17.80 17.66 -34.00
C ALA A 32 -18.42 16.85 -32.86
N ARG A 33 -19.45 16.05 -33.11
CA ARG A 33 -20.10 15.17 -32.14
C ARG A 33 -19.17 14.06 -31.65
N PHE A 34 -18.35 13.48 -32.54
CA PHE A 34 -17.38 12.46 -32.17
C PHE A 34 -16.28 13.06 -31.29
N ARG A 35 -15.76 14.24 -31.65
CA ARG A 35 -14.75 14.98 -30.88
C ARG A 35 -15.27 15.36 -29.50
N ALA A 36 -16.50 15.89 -29.42
CA ALA A 36 -17.13 16.21 -28.14
C ALA A 36 -17.31 14.97 -27.21
N LEU A 37 -17.63 13.81 -27.79
CA LEU A 37 -17.71 12.58 -27.04
C LEU A 37 -16.35 12.11 -26.51
N VAL A 38 -15.30 12.19 -27.35
CA VAL A 38 -13.93 11.88 -26.93
C VAL A 38 -13.45 12.81 -25.83
N GLU A 39 -13.72 14.11 -25.96
CA GLU A 39 -13.37 15.11 -24.94
C GLU A 39 -14.13 14.88 -23.64
N ARG A 40 -15.42 14.53 -23.71
CA ARG A 40 -16.20 14.14 -22.52
C ARG A 40 -15.63 12.92 -21.83
N ILE A 41 -15.25 11.87 -22.56
CA ILE A 41 -14.60 10.67 -22.01
C ILE A 41 -13.27 11.05 -21.38
N TYR A 42 -12.46 11.86 -22.05
CA TYR A 42 -11.18 12.31 -21.53
C TYR A 42 -11.34 13.12 -20.24
N VAL A 43 -12.27 14.06 -20.21
CA VAL A 43 -12.60 14.84 -19.01
C VAL A 43 -13.12 13.94 -17.90
N ALA A 44 -13.98 12.95 -18.19
CA ALA A 44 -14.49 12.03 -17.20
C ALA A 44 -13.40 11.07 -16.64
N MET A 45 -12.41 10.70 -17.46
CA MET A 45 -11.25 9.90 -17.05
C MET A 45 -10.20 10.73 -16.31
N THR A 46 -10.08 12.00 -16.63
CA THR A 46 -9.12 12.94 -16.03
C THR A 46 -9.76 13.86 -14.99
N ALA A 47 -11.10 13.92 -14.93
CA ALA A 47 -11.79 14.62 -13.89
C ALA A 47 -11.36 14.02 -12.55
N ARG A 48 -10.65 14.82 -11.78
CA ARG A 48 -10.37 14.53 -10.39
C ARG A 48 -11.70 14.21 -9.74
N PRO A 49 -11.92 13.02 -9.15
CA PRO A 49 -13.14 12.76 -8.39
C PRO A 49 -13.33 13.94 -7.45
N ALA A 50 -14.53 14.53 -7.45
CA ALA A 50 -14.90 15.58 -6.50
C ALA A 50 -14.45 15.10 -5.13
N ALA A 51 -13.69 15.96 -4.43
CA ALA A 51 -12.98 15.66 -3.19
C ALA A 51 -13.60 14.49 -2.43
N ILE A 52 -12.93 13.34 -2.46
CA ILE A 52 -13.30 12.22 -1.58
C ILE A 52 -13.31 12.84 -0.19
N PRO A 53 -14.41 12.75 0.57
CA PRO A 53 -14.44 13.24 1.95
C PRO A 53 -13.19 12.67 2.63
N PRO A 54 -12.52 13.46 3.52
CA PRO A 54 -11.25 13.07 4.12
C PRO A 54 -11.36 11.61 4.52
N ALA A 55 -10.46 10.78 4.01
CA ALA A 55 -10.55 9.34 4.10
C ALA A 55 -10.91 8.97 5.53
N ALA A 56 -12.04 8.30 5.70
CA ALA A 56 -12.38 7.71 7.00
C ALA A 56 -11.11 7.00 7.51
N PRO A 57 -10.78 7.11 8.80
CA PRO A 57 -9.61 6.42 9.33
C PRO A 57 -9.66 5.00 8.77
N PRO A 58 -8.56 4.51 8.17
CA PRO A 58 -8.59 3.20 7.53
C PRO A 58 -9.22 2.22 8.52
N PRO A 59 -10.12 1.35 8.06
CA PRO A 59 -10.80 0.42 8.94
C PRO A 59 -9.76 -0.23 9.84
N GLU A 60 -10.04 -0.33 11.13
CA GLU A 60 -9.18 -1.01 12.08
C GLU A 60 -8.90 -2.39 11.49
N ARG A 61 -7.71 -2.57 10.94
CA ARG A 61 -7.32 -3.84 10.33
C ARG A 61 -7.20 -4.84 11.45
N GLY A 62 -7.91 -5.94 11.36
CA GLY A 62 -7.71 -7.08 12.22
C GLY A 62 -6.43 -7.84 11.84
N ILE A 63 -6.09 -8.87 12.58
CA ILE A 63 -5.02 -9.82 12.24
C ILE A 63 -5.30 -10.55 10.92
N ASP A 64 -6.54 -10.55 10.48
CA ASP A 64 -7.12 -11.14 9.26
C ASP A 64 -6.80 -10.40 7.97
N SER A 65 -6.08 -9.28 8.03
CA SER A 65 -5.71 -8.52 6.85
C SER A 65 -4.49 -9.10 6.15
N VAL A 66 -4.64 -9.50 4.88
CA VAL A 66 -3.51 -9.92 4.03
C VAL A 66 -2.58 -8.74 3.79
N LEU A 67 -1.29 -8.95 4.02
CA LEU A 67 -0.28 -7.92 3.81
C LEU A 67 0.23 -7.91 2.36
N PRO A 68 0.60 -6.74 1.82
CA PRO A 68 1.14 -6.63 0.47
C PRO A 68 2.56 -7.23 0.36
N ARG A 69 2.92 -7.68 -0.85
CA ARG A 69 4.25 -8.22 -1.17
C ARG A 69 5.26 -7.10 -1.42
N VAL A 70 5.56 -6.32 -0.40
CA VAL A 70 6.42 -5.15 -0.50
C VAL A 70 7.58 -5.27 0.50
N SER A 71 8.81 -5.06 0.03
CA SER A 71 9.97 -5.05 0.90
C SER A 71 10.11 -3.71 1.63
N ALA A 72 10.71 -3.73 2.82
CA ALA A 72 11.02 -2.50 3.56
C ALA A 72 11.93 -1.54 2.78
N ASN A 73 12.81 -2.07 1.92
CA ASN A 73 13.67 -1.25 1.07
C ASN A 73 12.87 -0.47 0.02
N LEU A 74 11.85 -1.09 -0.58
CA LEU A 74 10.96 -0.37 -1.52
C LEU A 74 10.16 0.72 -0.81
N VAL A 75 9.69 0.44 0.41
CA VAL A 75 9.01 1.44 1.26
C VAL A 75 9.93 2.62 1.54
N SER A 76 11.16 2.35 2.00
CA SER A 76 12.16 3.38 2.29
C SER A 76 12.54 4.18 1.04
N GLY A 77 12.80 3.49 -0.08
CA GLY A 77 13.15 4.14 -1.35
C GLY A 77 12.05 5.04 -1.89
N LEU A 78 10.78 4.64 -1.77
CA LEU A 78 9.67 5.47 -2.20
C LEU A 78 9.49 6.70 -1.29
N ILE A 79 9.68 6.57 0.03
CA ILE A 79 9.67 7.71 0.94
C ILE A 79 10.76 8.72 0.55
N GLU A 80 11.99 8.26 0.32
CA GLU A 80 13.12 9.11 -0.09
C GLU A 80 12.84 9.81 -1.43
N ALA A 81 12.31 9.07 -2.41
CA ALA A 81 11.97 9.63 -3.72
C ALA A 81 10.90 10.73 -3.61
N ILE A 82 9.86 10.52 -2.80
CA ILE A 82 8.80 11.53 -2.58
C ILE A 82 9.35 12.73 -1.80
N ALA A 83 10.21 12.53 -0.82
CA ALA A 83 10.77 13.60 0.00
C ALA A 83 11.71 14.50 -0.80
N GLY A 84 12.48 13.93 -1.72
CA GLY A 84 13.47 14.65 -2.52
C GLY A 84 12.86 15.52 -3.63
N PRO A 85 13.71 16.39 -4.26
CA PRO A 85 13.29 17.12 -5.45
C PRO A 85 13.06 16.17 -6.64
N PRO A 86 12.12 16.45 -7.52
CA PRO A 86 11.29 17.66 -7.59
C PRO A 86 10.02 17.61 -6.72
N TYR A 87 9.75 16.49 -6.04
CA TYR A 87 8.47 16.23 -5.38
C TYR A 87 8.29 16.93 -4.03
N ASN A 88 9.37 17.07 -3.25
CA ASN A 88 9.39 17.80 -1.97
C ASN A 88 8.23 17.41 -1.02
N GLY A 89 7.94 16.13 -0.91
CA GLY A 89 6.95 15.56 -0.02
C GLY A 89 5.58 15.27 -0.64
N LYS A 90 5.36 15.60 -1.92
CA LYS A 90 4.11 15.27 -2.63
C LYS A 90 4.39 14.95 -4.09
N ALA A 91 3.89 13.81 -4.58
CA ALA A 91 4.06 13.36 -5.95
C ALA A 91 2.74 12.84 -6.54
N ASP A 92 2.54 13.06 -7.84
CA ASP A 92 1.56 12.32 -8.63
C ASP A 92 2.07 10.89 -8.88
N LEU A 93 1.25 9.87 -8.61
CA LEU A 93 1.67 8.46 -8.68
C LEU A 93 2.16 8.04 -10.08
N PRO A 94 1.48 8.36 -11.19
CA PRO A 94 2.01 8.12 -12.53
C PRO A 94 3.36 8.79 -12.80
N LEU A 95 3.55 10.03 -12.37
CA LEU A 95 4.80 10.76 -12.61
C LEU A 95 5.96 10.16 -11.83
N ILE A 96 5.77 9.83 -10.55
CA ILE A 96 6.84 9.22 -9.76
C ILE A 96 7.14 7.79 -10.22
N ALA A 97 6.14 7.00 -10.62
CA ALA A 97 6.36 5.68 -11.23
C ALA A 97 7.26 5.78 -12.46
N SER A 98 6.93 6.70 -13.37
CA SER A 98 7.75 6.96 -14.55
C SER A 98 9.19 7.37 -14.20
N SER A 99 9.38 8.23 -13.20
CA SER A 99 10.72 8.66 -12.75
C SER A 99 11.54 7.53 -12.13
N LEU A 100 10.89 6.56 -11.51
CA LEU A 100 11.51 5.38 -10.92
C LEU A 100 11.65 4.21 -11.91
N HIS A 101 11.25 4.39 -13.18
CA HIS A 101 11.20 3.36 -14.22
C HIS A 101 10.37 2.14 -13.80
N MET A 102 9.27 2.38 -13.10
CA MET A 102 8.31 1.39 -12.64
C MET A 102 6.97 1.56 -13.36
N GLU A 103 6.27 0.44 -13.56
CA GLU A 103 4.86 0.53 -13.93
C GLU A 103 4.03 1.04 -12.74
N VAL A 104 2.95 1.77 -13.01
CA VAL A 104 2.09 2.32 -11.94
C VAL A 104 1.49 1.20 -11.10
N ASP A 105 1.17 0.06 -11.73
CA ASP A 105 0.58 -1.09 -11.06
C ASP A 105 1.58 -1.77 -10.10
N ASP A 106 2.88 -1.69 -10.35
CA ASP A 106 3.94 -2.17 -9.45
C ASP A 106 4.21 -1.19 -8.29
N LEU A 107 4.06 0.11 -8.55
CA LEU A 107 4.23 1.14 -7.53
C LEU A 107 3.06 1.18 -6.55
N PHE A 108 1.84 0.89 -7.00
CA PHE A 108 0.63 1.05 -6.22
C PHE A 108 0.65 0.26 -4.89
N PRO A 109 1.06 -1.04 -4.84
CA PRO A 109 1.20 -1.78 -3.59
C PRO A 109 2.18 -1.15 -2.60
N VAL A 110 3.26 -0.50 -3.11
CA VAL A 110 4.23 0.21 -2.28
C VAL A 110 3.61 1.46 -1.68
N ALA A 111 2.88 2.24 -2.48
CA ALA A 111 2.15 3.42 -2.04
C ALA A 111 1.07 3.08 -0.99
N GLU A 112 0.29 2.00 -1.22
CA GLU A 112 -0.67 1.49 -0.25
C GLU A 112 0.01 1.05 1.06
N THR A 113 1.21 0.47 0.99
CA THR A 113 2.00 0.11 2.17
C THR A 113 2.42 1.35 2.97
N LEU A 114 2.84 2.43 2.30
CA LEU A 114 3.14 3.71 2.96
C LEU A 114 1.91 4.27 3.68
N GLN A 115 0.75 4.20 3.03
CA GLN A 115 -0.52 4.65 3.63
C GLN A 115 -0.91 3.77 4.81
N MET A 116 -0.76 2.45 4.70
CA MET A 116 -1.05 1.49 5.76
C MET A 116 -0.16 1.73 6.99
N LEU A 117 1.13 1.95 6.78
CA LEU A 117 2.10 2.25 7.83
C LEU A 117 2.05 3.72 8.30
N ARG A 118 1.14 4.52 7.78
CA ARG A 118 0.99 5.94 8.13
C ARG A 118 2.27 6.77 7.90
N PHE A 119 2.99 6.48 6.84
CA PHE A 119 4.06 7.36 6.35
C PHE A 119 3.55 8.36 5.31
N ALA A 120 2.50 8.00 4.57
CA ALA A 120 1.91 8.84 3.54
C ALA A 120 0.39 8.71 3.50
N GLU A 121 -0.24 9.64 2.79
CA GLU A 121 -1.65 9.61 2.40
C GLU A 121 -1.76 9.65 0.88
N ILE A 122 -2.73 8.88 0.35
CA ILE A 122 -3.05 8.86 -1.09
C ILE A 122 -4.39 9.54 -1.26
N GLU A 123 -4.41 10.61 -2.06
CA GLU A 123 -5.63 11.36 -2.35
C GLU A 123 -5.64 11.81 -3.81
N GLY A 124 -6.69 11.46 -4.56
CA GLY A 124 -6.90 11.91 -5.94
C GLY A 124 -5.79 11.53 -6.93
N GLY A 125 -5.06 10.43 -6.68
CA GLY A 125 -3.93 9.99 -7.52
C GLY A 125 -2.57 10.56 -7.09
N ASP A 126 -2.55 11.49 -6.13
CA ASP A 126 -1.33 12.01 -5.52
C ASP A 126 -0.99 11.20 -4.24
N ILE A 127 0.29 11.01 -3.99
CA ILE A 127 0.82 10.54 -2.70
C ILE A 127 1.53 11.67 -1.99
N ARG A 128 1.24 11.86 -0.70
CA ARG A 128 1.82 12.93 0.12
C ARG A 128 2.37 12.34 1.41
N LEU A 129 3.63 12.65 1.72
CA LEU A 129 4.23 12.29 3.01
C LEU A 129 3.54 13.07 4.14
N ILE A 130 3.16 12.34 5.19
CA ILE A 130 2.75 12.93 6.46
C ILE A 130 3.96 13.10 7.38
N ASP A 131 3.77 13.61 8.60
CA ASP A 131 4.88 13.95 9.49
C ASP A 131 5.81 12.76 9.78
N ALA A 132 5.26 11.56 9.98
CA ALA A 132 6.08 10.36 10.16
C ALA A 132 6.93 10.02 8.93
N GLY A 133 6.38 10.19 7.71
CA GLY A 133 7.13 9.97 6.47
C GLY A 133 8.24 10.98 6.26
N ARG A 134 8.01 12.25 6.59
CA ARG A 134 9.04 13.30 6.54
C ARG A 134 10.15 13.05 7.56
N GLN A 135 9.78 12.74 8.81
CA GLN A 135 10.74 12.36 9.85
C GLN A 135 11.60 11.18 9.41
N PHE A 136 10.97 10.16 8.76
CA PHE A 136 11.70 9.00 8.25
C PHE A 136 12.70 9.37 7.15
N ALA A 137 12.32 10.24 6.22
CA ALA A 137 13.20 10.70 5.15
C ALA A 137 14.44 11.42 5.67
N ASP A 138 14.27 12.25 6.72
CA ASP A 138 15.32 13.08 7.32
C ASP A 138 16.16 12.34 8.37
N ALA A 139 15.72 11.16 8.82
CA ALA A 139 16.34 10.40 9.89
C ALA A 139 17.59 9.64 9.43
N ASP A 140 18.50 9.39 10.37
CA ASP A 140 19.59 8.43 10.18
C ASP A 140 19.07 6.97 10.18
N ILE A 141 19.98 6.01 9.91
CA ILE A 141 19.61 4.61 9.73
C ILE A 141 18.94 4.03 10.99
N ASP A 142 19.43 4.35 12.17
CA ASP A 142 18.91 3.79 13.42
C ASP A 142 17.57 4.39 13.79
N ASP A 143 17.40 5.70 13.56
CA ASP A 143 16.13 6.38 13.77
C ASP A 143 15.07 5.94 12.74
N ARG A 144 15.45 5.65 11.50
CA ARG A 144 14.55 5.04 10.51
C ARG A 144 14.02 3.69 10.96
N LYS A 145 14.87 2.82 11.51
CA LYS A 145 14.45 1.52 12.05
C LYS A 145 13.48 1.69 13.21
N ARG A 146 13.76 2.62 14.14
CA ARG A 146 12.88 2.92 15.28
C ARG A 146 11.52 3.49 14.82
N LEU A 147 11.53 4.39 13.85
CA LEU A 147 10.32 4.95 13.25
C LEU A 147 9.50 3.86 12.56
N PHE A 148 10.15 3.02 11.76
CA PHE A 148 9.48 1.89 11.09
C PHE A 148 8.90 0.91 12.11
N GLN A 149 9.66 0.54 13.15
CA GLN A 149 9.19 -0.32 14.24
C GLN A 149 7.93 0.24 14.91
N ARG A 150 7.94 1.53 15.24
CA ARG A 150 6.80 2.20 15.85
C ARG A 150 5.57 2.13 14.96
N GLN A 151 5.69 2.43 13.67
CA GLN A 151 4.59 2.38 12.73
C GLN A 151 4.12 0.94 12.47
N LEU A 152 5.05 0.00 12.33
CA LEU A 152 4.75 -1.41 12.17
C LEU A 152 3.89 -1.94 13.32
N LEU A 153 4.33 -1.70 14.55
CA LEU A 153 3.62 -2.18 15.74
C LEU A 153 2.31 -1.42 16.02
N ALA A 154 2.18 -0.18 15.56
CA ALA A 154 0.96 0.61 15.73
C ALA A 154 -0.12 0.27 14.70
N TYR A 155 0.27 -0.05 13.46
CA TYR A 155 -0.68 -0.13 12.33
C TYR A 155 -0.73 -1.48 11.62
N VAL A 156 0.07 -2.45 12.05
CA VAL A 156 0.04 -3.83 11.55
C VAL A 156 -0.28 -4.78 12.70
N PRO A 157 -1.56 -5.12 12.90
CA PRO A 157 -2.03 -5.86 14.09
C PRO A 157 -1.34 -7.18 14.31
N ILE A 158 -1.03 -7.94 13.24
CA ILE A 158 -0.30 -9.21 13.36
C ILE A 158 1.13 -9.02 13.91
N ALA A 159 1.83 -7.94 13.54
CA ALA A 159 3.15 -7.64 14.08
C ALA A 159 3.08 -7.30 15.59
N ALA A 160 2.10 -6.48 15.98
CA ALA A 160 1.84 -6.16 17.40
C ALA A 160 1.45 -7.41 18.19
N HIS A 161 0.64 -8.28 17.59
CA HIS A 161 0.22 -9.54 18.22
C HIS A 161 1.42 -10.49 18.45
N ILE A 162 2.24 -10.72 17.42
CA ILE A 162 3.47 -11.54 17.55
C ILE A 162 4.33 -11.00 18.68
N ARG A 163 4.64 -9.69 18.68
CA ARG A 163 5.49 -9.08 19.71
C ARG A 163 4.90 -9.26 21.11
N ARG A 164 3.61 -9.05 21.30
CA ARG A 164 2.92 -9.26 22.59
C ARG A 164 3.03 -10.71 23.06
N VAL A 165 2.75 -11.68 22.17
CA VAL A 165 2.87 -13.11 22.51
C VAL A 165 4.28 -13.46 22.95
N LEU A 166 5.30 -12.89 22.28
CA LEU A 166 6.70 -13.13 22.67
C LEU A 166 7.03 -12.48 24.02
N GLN A 167 6.51 -11.28 24.30
CA GLN A 167 6.71 -10.60 25.59
C GLN A 167 6.08 -11.37 26.77
N ASP A 168 4.91 -11.97 26.55
CA ASP A 168 4.17 -12.69 27.58
C ASP A 168 4.77 -14.06 27.91
N ARG A 169 5.68 -14.58 27.10
CA ARG A 169 6.32 -15.89 27.29
C ARG A 169 7.62 -15.78 28.06
N ALA A 170 7.84 -16.66 29.01
CA ALA A 170 9.05 -16.66 29.86
C ALA A 170 10.36 -16.83 29.07
N ASN A 171 10.31 -17.55 27.93
CA ASN A 171 11.47 -17.78 27.05
C ASN A 171 11.50 -16.81 25.87
N HIS A 172 10.53 -15.87 25.77
CA HIS A 172 10.40 -14.90 24.69
C HIS A 172 10.44 -15.50 23.26
N THR A 173 10.01 -16.75 23.11
CA THR A 173 9.98 -17.44 21.82
C THR A 173 8.61 -18.04 21.53
N ALA A 174 8.29 -18.20 20.24
CA ALA A 174 7.07 -18.88 19.78
C ALA A 174 7.30 -19.53 18.40
N PRO A 175 6.76 -20.74 18.16
CA PRO A 175 6.87 -21.37 16.86
C PRO A 175 5.98 -20.66 15.83
N LYS A 176 6.40 -20.69 14.55
CA LYS A 176 5.66 -20.13 13.39
C LYS A 176 4.25 -20.73 13.29
N SER A 177 4.12 -22.04 13.52
CA SER A 177 2.84 -22.75 13.41
C SER A 177 1.74 -22.08 14.23
N ARG A 178 2.07 -21.59 15.43
CA ARG A 178 1.09 -20.87 16.26
C ARG A 178 0.41 -19.71 15.54
N PHE A 179 1.19 -18.85 14.88
CA PHE A 179 0.66 -17.67 14.19
C PHE A 179 0.07 -18.02 12.84
N LEU A 180 0.57 -19.10 12.21
CA LEU A 180 0.00 -19.63 10.99
C LEU A 180 -1.41 -20.14 11.23
N ASP A 181 -1.60 -20.99 12.27
CA ASP A 181 -2.90 -21.53 12.66
C ASP A 181 -3.91 -20.39 12.96
N GLU A 182 -3.47 -19.37 13.73
CA GLU A 182 -4.32 -18.20 14.05
C GLU A 182 -4.73 -17.38 12.81
N LEU A 183 -3.87 -17.30 11.79
CA LEU A 183 -4.20 -16.62 10.52
C LEU A 183 -5.09 -17.47 9.62
N GLU A 184 -4.89 -18.79 9.60
CA GLU A 184 -5.70 -19.72 8.80
C GLU A 184 -7.17 -19.79 9.25
N ASP A 185 -7.47 -19.41 10.48
CA ASP A 185 -8.85 -19.23 10.93
C ASP A 185 -9.60 -18.12 10.13
N HIS A 186 -8.87 -17.22 9.46
CA HIS A 186 -9.43 -16.04 8.79
C HIS A 186 -9.08 -15.92 7.30
N MET A 187 -8.06 -16.65 6.83
CA MET A 187 -7.60 -16.58 5.45
C MET A 187 -7.07 -17.94 4.96
N THR A 188 -6.80 -18.04 3.65
CA THR A 188 -6.21 -19.27 3.09
C THR A 188 -4.78 -19.47 3.60
N THR A 189 -4.32 -20.73 3.67
CA THR A 189 -2.94 -21.08 4.05
C THR A 189 -1.91 -20.29 3.24
N GLU A 190 -2.10 -20.15 1.94
CA GLU A 190 -1.20 -19.38 1.08
C GLU A 190 -1.13 -17.90 1.48
N SER A 191 -2.28 -17.29 1.81
CA SER A 191 -2.36 -15.90 2.27
C SER A 191 -1.75 -15.72 3.65
N ALA A 192 -1.95 -16.69 4.55
CA ALA A 192 -1.39 -16.70 5.90
C ALA A 192 0.15 -16.79 5.87
N GLU A 193 0.69 -17.74 5.11
CA GLU A 193 2.14 -17.86 4.91
C GLU A 193 2.74 -16.61 4.29
N HIS A 194 2.03 -16.03 3.29
CA HIS A 194 2.47 -14.81 2.65
C HIS A 194 2.52 -13.64 3.64
N THR A 195 1.46 -13.47 4.45
CA THR A 195 1.37 -12.43 5.48
C THR A 195 2.48 -12.56 6.52
N LEU A 196 2.77 -13.78 6.99
CA LEU A 196 3.88 -14.02 7.91
C LEU A 196 5.23 -13.69 7.29
N ARG A 197 5.48 -14.05 6.03
CA ARG A 197 6.73 -13.67 5.34
C ARG A 197 6.90 -12.17 5.23
N ALA A 198 5.83 -11.44 4.89
CA ALA A 198 5.88 -9.98 4.80
C ALA A 198 6.20 -9.36 6.18
N VAL A 199 5.51 -9.80 7.23
CA VAL A 199 5.72 -9.28 8.59
C VAL A 199 7.11 -9.60 9.12
N VAL A 200 7.65 -10.79 8.84
CA VAL A 200 9.04 -11.18 9.19
C VAL A 200 10.05 -10.25 8.51
N ALA A 201 9.88 -9.99 7.21
CA ALA A 201 10.78 -9.11 6.46
C ALA A 201 10.77 -7.68 7.03
N TRP A 202 9.60 -7.16 7.37
CA TRP A 202 9.47 -5.83 7.97
C TRP A 202 9.99 -5.76 9.41
N ALA A 203 9.75 -6.82 10.20
CA ALA A 203 10.25 -6.90 11.56
C ALA A 203 11.77 -7.01 11.63
N ARG A 204 12.40 -7.74 10.71
CA ARG A 204 13.86 -7.80 10.57
C ARG A 204 14.47 -6.43 10.26
N TYR A 205 13.88 -5.70 9.32
CA TYR A 205 14.30 -4.33 9.01
C TYR A 205 14.16 -3.40 10.21
N ALA A 206 13.05 -3.49 10.90
CA ALA A 206 12.68 -2.65 12.04
C ALA A 206 13.31 -3.09 13.37
N GLU A 207 13.98 -4.25 13.41
CA GLU A 207 14.48 -4.86 14.64
C GLU A 207 13.38 -5.04 15.71
N ALA A 208 12.14 -5.33 15.25
CA ALA A 208 10.98 -5.47 16.13
C ALA A 208 10.96 -6.81 16.86
N PHE A 209 11.32 -7.85 16.16
CA PHE A 209 11.54 -9.23 16.64
C PHE A 209 12.33 -10.01 15.59
N ALA A 210 12.97 -11.10 16.01
CA ALA A 210 13.71 -12.00 15.14
C ALA A 210 12.86 -13.19 14.69
N TYR A 211 13.25 -13.80 13.60
CA TYR A 211 12.73 -15.08 13.12
C TYR A 211 13.88 -15.93 12.59
N ASP A 212 13.97 -17.14 13.08
CA ASP A 212 14.93 -18.15 12.66
C ASP A 212 14.24 -19.09 11.65
N ASP A 213 14.75 -19.10 10.42
CA ASP A 213 14.20 -19.89 9.31
C ASP A 213 14.47 -21.40 9.46
N GLU A 214 15.53 -21.80 10.20
CA GLU A 214 15.88 -23.22 10.39
C GLU A 214 14.98 -23.86 11.45
N THR A 215 14.74 -23.16 12.55
CA THR A 215 13.90 -23.64 13.65
C THR A 215 12.44 -23.21 13.54
N GLU A 216 12.10 -22.41 12.53
CA GLU A 216 10.79 -21.79 12.34
C GLU A 216 10.25 -21.11 13.61
N THR A 217 11.12 -20.36 14.30
CA THR A 217 10.83 -19.78 15.61
C THR A 217 10.99 -18.26 15.62
N PHE A 218 9.98 -17.58 16.15
CA PHE A 218 10.03 -16.17 16.47
C PHE A 218 10.69 -15.94 17.85
N SER A 219 11.46 -14.85 17.99
CA SER A 219 12.06 -14.45 19.27
C SER A 219 12.19 -12.93 19.40
N LEU A 220 12.31 -12.43 20.66
CA LEU A 220 12.63 -11.02 20.92
C LEU A 220 14.14 -10.76 20.94
N GLU A 221 14.94 -11.80 21.12
CA GLU A 221 16.38 -11.69 21.06
C GLU A 221 16.82 -11.91 19.60
N ASN A 222 17.60 -10.97 19.07
CA ASN A 222 18.24 -11.19 17.77
C ASN A 222 19.25 -12.31 17.94
N PRO A 223 19.14 -13.43 17.19
CA PRO A 223 20.17 -14.45 17.20
C PRO A 223 21.46 -13.79 16.73
N SER A 224 22.46 -13.83 17.58
CA SER A 224 23.83 -13.37 17.32
C SER A 224 24.53 -14.27 16.30
#